data_fb4281ea8eb24cd3daca22c910cbacc7
#
_entry.id   fb4281ea8eb24cd3daca22c910cbacc7
#
_cell.length_a   1.000
_cell.length_b   1.000
_cell.length_c   1.000
_cell.angle_alpha   90.00
_cell.angle_beta   90.00
_cell.angle_gamma   90.00
#
_symmetry.space_group_name_H-M   'P 1'
#
loop_
_entity.id
_entity.type
_entity.pdbx_description
1 polymer ?
#
loop_
_entity_poly.entity_id
_entity_poly.type
_entity_poly.pdbx_seq_one_letter_code
_entity_poly.pdbx_strand_id
1 'polypeptide(L)'
;MNKRTKLMQSIESKSMVKIIAGIDNFDIENIKKVICAADMAGADAVDIAAREDIITLAKELTDVAIFVSSINPEELEMAVKMGVDAIEIGNYDALYKKGLRITSQDVLDITQKTRNLVGDDVFLSVTVPGHIDIVEQIQLAQQLEAMGVNMIQSEGASVANVQNTGARGLLEKANVSIANTIELTRNIDIPVMTASGITSTTASMAFAAGASGVGVGSCINKLSSTIEMAATARAIVEAGQKIKAKKEALV
;
A
#
# COMPACT_ATOMS: atom_id res chain seq x y z
N MET A 1 7.89 16.92 -14.20
CA MET A 1 8.23 16.41 -12.85
C MET A 1 8.33 14.90 -12.96
N ASN A 2 9.40 14.27 -12.41
CA ASN A 2 9.53 12.83 -12.52
C ASN A 2 8.57 12.08 -11.56
N LYS A 3 8.35 10.77 -11.80
CA LYS A 3 7.43 9.92 -11.03
C LYS A 3 7.76 9.94 -9.52
N ARG A 4 9.04 9.77 -9.17
CA ARG A 4 9.52 9.74 -7.77
C ARG A 4 9.26 11.07 -7.05
N THR A 5 9.46 12.20 -7.71
CA THR A 5 9.17 13.52 -7.13
C THR A 5 7.67 13.69 -6.84
N LYS A 6 6.80 13.25 -7.76
CA LYS A 6 5.35 13.30 -7.55
C LYS A 6 4.94 12.42 -6.36
N LEU A 7 5.48 11.20 -6.30
CA LEU A 7 5.23 10.25 -5.22
C LEU A 7 5.62 10.86 -3.86
N MET A 8 6.84 11.41 -3.74
CA MET A 8 7.30 12.02 -2.49
C MET A 8 6.42 13.20 -2.06
N GLN A 9 6.01 14.05 -2.99
CA GLN A 9 5.11 15.16 -2.69
C GLN A 9 3.73 14.70 -2.22
N SER A 10 3.18 13.61 -2.78
CA SER A 10 1.90 13.06 -2.33
C SER A 10 1.99 12.43 -0.94
N ILE A 11 3.12 11.79 -0.61
CA ILE A 11 3.41 11.26 0.72
C ILE A 11 3.52 12.40 1.75
N GLU A 12 4.32 13.42 1.48
CA GLU A 12 4.53 14.59 2.35
C GLU A 12 3.23 15.36 2.59
N SER A 13 2.43 15.56 1.55
CA SER A 13 1.13 16.22 1.66
C SER A 13 0.03 15.34 2.28
N LYS A 14 0.36 14.09 2.65
CA LYS A 14 -0.57 13.11 3.23
C LYS A 14 -1.83 12.92 2.37
N SER A 15 -1.62 12.68 1.07
CA SER A 15 -2.69 12.51 0.09
C SER A 15 -2.45 11.35 -0.88
N MET A 16 -1.37 10.57 -0.69
CA MET A 16 -0.97 9.50 -1.60
C MET A 16 -2.05 8.44 -1.76
N VAL A 17 -2.29 8.00 -2.99
CA VAL A 17 -3.16 6.87 -3.32
C VAL A 17 -2.38 5.85 -4.14
N LYS A 18 -2.25 4.62 -3.61
CA LYS A 18 -1.64 3.46 -4.25
C LYS A 18 -2.72 2.45 -4.62
N ILE A 19 -2.82 2.09 -5.90
CA ILE A 19 -3.73 1.05 -6.39
C ILE A 19 -2.98 -0.27 -6.40
N ILE A 20 -3.51 -1.28 -5.68
CA ILE A 20 -2.83 -2.57 -5.46
C ILE A 20 -3.46 -3.64 -6.36
N ALA A 21 -2.70 -4.14 -7.33
CA ALA A 21 -3.10 -5.31 -8.12
C ALA A 21 -3.04 -6.61 -7.30
N GLY A 22 -2.05 -6.73 -6.40
CA GLY A 22 -1.89 -7.84 -5.47
C GLY A 22 -0.57 -8.57 -5.65
N ILE A 23 0.04 -8.96 -4.53
CA ILE A 23 1.33 -9.67 -4.44
C ILE A 23 1.30 -11.06 -5.14
N ASP A 24 0.14 -11.68 -5.21
CA ASP A 24 -0.08 -13.02 -5.80
C ASP A 24 -1.01 -12.99 -7.03
N ASN A 25 -1.23 -11.80 -7.60
CA ASN A 25 -1.99 -11.65 -8.84
C ASN A 25 -1.03 -11.76 -10.03
N PHE A 26 -1.21 -12.82 -10.82
CA PHE A 26 -0.43 -13.09 -12.03
C PHE A 26 -1.32 -13.12 -13.28
N ASP A 27 -2.58 -12.72 -13.19
CA ASP A 27 -3.50 -12.57 -14.31
C ASP A 27 -3.18 -11.27 -15.08
N ILE A 28 -2.48 -11.42 -16.18
CA ILE A 28 -2.01 -10.32 -17.03
C ILE A 28 -3.16 -9.42 -17.48
N GLU A 29 -4.32 -9.98 -17.84
CA GLU A 29 -5.46 -9.19 -18.31
C GLU A 29 -6.12 -8.40 -17.17
N ASN A 30 -6.17 -8.95 -15.96
CA ASN A 30 -6.61 -8.21 -14.79
C ASN A 30 -5.60 -7.12 -14.41
N ILE A 31 -4.31 -7.43 -14.40
CA ILE A 31 -3.23 -6.47 -14.08
C ILE A 31 -3.23 -5.29 -15.05
N LYS A 32 -3.38 -5.53 -16.36
CA LYS A 32 -3.53 -4.46 -17.37
C LYS A 32 -4.67 -3.51 -17.01
N LYS A 33 -5.85 -4.07 -16.69
CA LYS A 33 -7.02 -3.25 -16.30
C LYS A 33 -6.73 -2.40 -15.07
N VAL A 34 -6.09 -2.97 -14.04
CA VAL A 34 -5.76 -2.27 -12.81
C VAL A 34 -4.74 -1.15 -13.05
N ILE A 35 -3.70 -1.41 -13.84
CA ILE A 35 -2.68 -0.40 -14.19
C ILE A 35 -3.32 0.75 -14.96
N CYS A 36 -4.09 0.45 -16.02
CA CYS A 36 -4.79 1.47 -16.79
C CYS A 36 -5.78 2.26 -15.94
N ALA A 37 -6.48 1.61 -15.03
CA ALA A 37 -7.42 2.26 -14.12
C ALA A 37 -6.72 3.20 -13.13
N ALA A 38 -5.55 2.83 -12.61
CA ALA A 38 -4.74 3.68 -11.74
C ALA A 38 -4.30 4.95 -12.48
N ASP A 39 -3.81 4.81 -13.71
CA ASP A 39 -3.38 5.92 -14.55
C ASP A 39 -4.56 6.87 -14.90
N MET A 40 -5.67 6.33 -15.38
CA MET A 40 -6.90 7.09 -15.69
C MET A 40 -7.47 7.82 -14.48
N ALA A 41 -7.34 7.24 -13.29
CA ALA A 41 -7.80 7.86 -12.05
C ALA A 41 -6.88 8.97 -11.55
N GLY A 42 -5.65 9.04 -12.04
CA GLY A 42 -4.61 9.94 -11.54
C GLY A 42 -4.11 9.52 -10.15
N ALA A 43 -4.01 8.21 -9.90
CA ALA A 43 -3.38 7.67 -8.70
C ALA A 43 -1.88 8.03 -8.67
N ASP A 44 -1.27 8.00 -7.48
CA ASP A 44 0.15 8.32 -7.31
C ASP A 44 1.04 7.12 -7.59
N ALA A 45 0.52 5.91 -7.35
CA ALA A 45 1.26 4.67 -7.56
C ALA A 45 0.34 3.49 -7.90
N VAL A 46 0.93 2.50 -8.57
CA VAL A 46 0.40 1.14 -8.72
C VAL A 46 1.34 0.14 -8.07
N ASP A 47 0.79 -0.88 -7.41
CA ASP A 47 1.55 -1.95 -6.76
C ASP A 47 1.23 -3.29 -7.41
N ILE A 48 2.27 -4.00 -7.84
CA ILE A 48 2.21 -5.22 -8.64
C ILE A 48 3.08 -6.33 -8.05
N ALA A 49 2.80 -7.57 -8.43
CA ALA A 49 3.62 -8.72 -8.05
C ALA A 49 5.03 -8.67 -8.66
N ALA A 50 6.01 -9.22 -7.96
CA ALA A 50 7.41 -9.28 -8.36
C ALA A 50 7.65 -10.34 -9.45
N ARG A 51 7.33 -10.00 -10.70
CA ARG A 51 7.59 -10.85 -11.87
C ARG A 51 8.01 -9.98 -13.07
N GLU A 52 9.06 -10.40 -13.77
CA GLU A 52 9.71 -9.58 -14.80
C GLU A 52 8.77 -9.12 -15.92
N ASP A 53 7.90 -10.02 -16.41
CA ASP A 53 6.92 -9.70 -17.45
C ASP A 53 5.85 -8.71 -16.99
N ILE A 54 5.42 -8.78 -15.72
CA ILE A 54 4.48 -7.85 -15.10
C ILE A 54 5.14 -6.46 -14.92
N ILE A 55 6.38 -6.42 -14.47
CA ILE A 55 7.14 -5.17 -14.31
C ILE A 55 7.34 -4.50 -15.67
N THR A 56 7.74 -5.27 -16.69
CA THR A 56 7.91 -4.77 -18.06
C THR A 56 6.59 -4.19 -18.57
N LEU A 57 5.50 -4.93 -18.44
CA LEU A 57 4.16 -4.50 -18.82
C LEU A 57 3.76 -3.18 -18.12
N ALA A 58 3.99 -3.08 -16.80
CA ALA A 58 3.65 -1.86 -16.06
C ALA A 58 4.44 -0.65 -16.56
N LYS A 59 5.71 -0.81 -16.85
CA LYS A 59 6.57 0.27 -17.40
C LYS A 59 6.13 0.75 -18.78
N GLU A 60 5.50 -0.12 -19.57
CA GLU A 60 4.94 0.23 -20.89
C GLU A 60 3.58 0.93 -20.79
N LEU A 61 2.78 0.63 -19.76
CA LEU A 61 1.38 1.04 -19.68
C LEU A 61 1.13 2.29 -18.86
N THR A 62 2.05 2.71 -17.97
CA THR A 62 1.74 3.82 -17.06
C THR A 62 2.94 4.71 -16.75
N ASP A 63 2.61 5.98 -16.50
CA ASP A 63 3.53 6.99 -15.97
C ASP A 63 3.40 7.22 -14.45
N VAL A 64 2.51 6.50 -13.74
CA VAL A 64 2.48 6.56 -12.27
C VAL A 64 3.65 5.77 -11.67
N ALA A 65 3.99 6.02 -10.40
CA ALA A 65 5.06 5.29 -9.73
C ALA A 65 4.71 3.80 -9.60
N ILE A 66 5.70 2.93 -9.82
CA ILE A 66 5.54 1.48 -9.76
C ILE A 66 6.15 0.96 -8.45
N PHE A 67 5.32 0.41 -7.59
CA PHE A 67 5.71 -0.42 -6.45
C PHE A 67 5.69 -1.89 -6.86
N VAL A 68 6.65 -2.64 -6.35
CA VAL A 68 6.67 -4.10 -6.52
C VAL A 68 6.70 -4.75 -5.16
N SER A 69 5.72 -5.63 -4.91
CA SER A 69 5.54 -6.31 -3.63
C SER A 69 5.98 -7.77 -3.70
N SER A 70 6.78 -8.19 -2.71
CA SER A 70 7.17 -9.58 -2.47
C SER A 70 7.56 -9.80 -1.00
N ILE A 71 7.63 -11.07 -0.59
CA ILE A 71 8.28 -11.52 0.65
C ILE A 71 9.62 -12.21 0.38
N ASN A 72 10.05 -12.26 -0.88
CA ASN A 72 11.32 -12.83 -1.32
C ASN A 72 12.31 -11.70 -1.65
N PRO A 73 13.43 -11.55 -0.90
CA PRO A 73 14.41 -10.49 -1.11
C PRO A 73 15.05 -10.49 -2.51
N GLU A 74 15.25 -11.67 -3.11
CA GLU A 74 15.85 -11.80 -4.46
C GLU A 74 14.89 -11.30 -5.55
N GLU A 75 13.58 -11.49 -5.38
CA GLU A 75 12.57 -10.93 -6.27
C GLU A 75 12.50 -9.40 -6.17
N LEU A 76 12.68 -8.85 -4.97
CA LEU A 76 12.75 -7.40 -4.76
C LEU A 76 14.03 -6.82 -5.35
N GLU A 77 15.16 -7.51 -5.23
CA GLU A 77 16.43 -7.13 -5.88
C GLU A 77 16.29 -7.11 -7.42
N MET A 78 15.65 -8.13 -7.99
CA MET A 78 15.34 -8.18 -9.42
C MET A 78 14.48 -6.96 -9.85
N ALA A 79 13.44 -6.64 -9.09
CA ALA A 79 12.59 -5.49 -9.38
C ALA A 79 13.38 -4.16 -9.37
N VAL A 80 14.28 -3.98 -8.40
CA VAL A 80 15.16 -2.81 -8.32
C VAL A 80 16.09 -2.73 -9.55
N LYS A 81 16.68 -3.84 -9.97
CA LYS A 81 17.51 -3.92 -11.19
C LYS A 81 16.71 -3.58 -12.45
N MET A 82 15.43 -3.86 -12.47
CA MET A 82 14.52 -3.46 -13.56
C MET A 82 14.10 -1.97 -13.49
N GLY A 83 14.52 -1.23 -12.46
CA GLY A 83 14.30 0.21 -12.33
C GLY A 83 12.87 0.59 -11.97
N VAL A 84 12.27 -0.10 -11.01
CA VAL A 84 11.00 0.30 -10.38
C VAL A 84 11.20 1.48 -9.44
N ASP A 85 10.12 2.21 -9.11
CA ASP A 85 10.22 3.43 -8.30
C ASP A 85 10.30 3.12 -6.80
N ALA A 86 9.74 2.00 -6.36
CA ALA A 86 9.73 1.54 -4.96
C ALA A 86 9.53 0.02 -4.87
N ILE A 87 9.93 -0.55 -3.75
CA ILE A 87 9.64 -1.94 -3.40
C ILE A 87 8.88 -2.03 -2.08
N GLU A 88 8.12 -3.10 -1.91
CA GLU A 88 7.35 -3.35 -0.69
C GLU A 88 7.51 -4.79 -0.20
N ILE A 89 7.85 -4.93 1.08
CA ILE A 89 7.76 -6.21 1.78
C ILE A 89 6.37 -6.29 2.38
N GLY A 90 5.50 -7.16 1.84
CA GLY A 90 4.18 -7.28 2.44
C GLY A 90 3.03 -7.56 1.51
N ASN A 91 1.86 -7.00 1.87
CA ASN A 91 0.54 -7.38 1.40
C ASN A 91 0.16 -8.79 1.86
N TYR A 92 0.33 -9.07 3.15
CA TYR A 92 0.20 -10.40 3.73
C TYR A 92 -1.24 -10.95 3.74
N ASP A 93 -2.27 -10.11 3.64
CA ASP A 93 -3.68 -10.54 3.58
C ASP A 93 -3.94 -11.63 2.52
N ALA A 94 -3.24 -11.58 1.37
CA ALA A 94 -3.31 -12.61 0.34
C ALA A 94 -2.69 -13.93 0.79
N LEU A 95 -1.60 -13.86 1.57
CA LEU A 95 -0.84 -15.01 2.05
C LEU A 95 -1.56 -15.71 3.21
N TYR A 96 -2.28 -14.97 4.05
CA TYR A 96 -3.06 -15.54 5.16
C TYR A 96 -4.14 -16.50 4.67
N LYS A 97 -4.74 -16.26 3.50
CA LYS A 97 -5.68 -17.16 2.85
C LYS A 97 -5.05 -18.48 2.44
N LYS A 98 -3.73 -18.50 2.23
CA LYS A 98 -2.93 -19.69 1.91
C LYS A 98 -2.38 -20.37 3.16
N GLY A 99 -2.79 -19.95 4.35
CA GLY A 99 -2.35 -20.50 5.64
C GLY A 99 -0.99 -20.02 6.16
N LEU A 100 -0.32 -19.12 5.43
CA LEU A 100 0.90 -18.50 5.93
C LEU A 100 0.58 -17.50 7.04
N ARG A 101 1.46 -17.44 8.03
CA ARG A 101 1.46 -16.42 9.08
C ARG A 101 2.88 -15.87 9.19
N ILE A 102 3.00 -14.59 8.94
CA ILE A 102 4.28 -13.88 8.99
C ILE A 102 4.41 -13.29 10.40
N THR A 103 5.47 -13.64 11.10
CA THR A 103 5.79 -13.10 12.44
C THR A 103 6.57 -11.79 12.34
N SER A 104 6.68 -11.04 13.43
CA SER A 104 7.52 -9.84 13.50
C SER A 104 8.98 -10.15 13.17
N GLN A 105 9.49 -11.29 13.64
CA GLN A 105 10.86 -11.72 13.35
C GLN A 105 11.04 -12.03 11.86
N ASP A 106 10.07 -12.69 11.20
CA ASP A 106 10.14 -12.93 9.76
C ASP A 106 10.21 -11.61 8.98
N VAL A 107 9.42 -10.59 9.38
CA VAL A 107 9.45 -9.27 8.75
C VAL A 107 10.81 -8.61 8.88
N LEU A 108 11.41 -8.64 10.08
CA LEU A 108 12.75 -8.08 10.32
C LEU A 108 13.82 -8.81 9.51
N ASP A 109 13.78 -10.15 9.47
CA ASP A 109 14.74 -10.96 8.73
C ASP A 109 14.65 -10.71 7.21
N ILE A 110 13.43 -10.63 6.67
CA ILE A 110 13.21 -10.30 5.25
C ILE A 110 13.71 -8.88 4.97
N THR A 111 13.40 -7.92 5.84
CA THR A 111 13.83 -6.52 5.67
C THR A 111 15.35 -6.40 5.67
N GLN A 112 16.03 -7.05 6.62
CA GLN A 112 17.50 -7.04 6.68
C GLN A 112 18.14 -7.66 5.43
N LYS A 113 17.62 -8.83 5.00
CA LYS A 113 18.11 -9.48 3.76
C LYS A 113 17.87 -8.59 2.54
N THR A 114 16.69 -7.97 2.43
CA THR A 114 16.37 -7.08 1.32
C THR A 114 17.32 -5.88 1.32
N ARG A 115 17.53 -5.19 2.45
CA ARG A 115 18.47 -4.06 2.54
C ARG A 115 19.90 -4.45 2.14
N ASN A 116 20.37 -5.63 2.57
CA ASN A 116 21.68 -6.13 2.19
C ASN A 116 21.85 -6.31 0.67
N LEU A 117 20.77 -6.64 -0.06
CA LEU A 117 20.79 -6.81 -1.52
C LEU A 117 20.62 -5.50 -2.28
N VAL A 118 19.71 -4.62 -1.83
CA VAL A 118 19.31 -3.43 -2.61
C VAL A 118 19.95 -2.12 -2.13
N GLY A 119 20.56 -2.10 -0.93
CA GLY A 119 21.12 -0.89 -0.32
C GLY A 119 20.06 0.05 0.27
N ASP A 120 20.50 1.24 0.70
CA ASP A 120 19.67 2.19 1.45
C ASP A 120 18.99 3.24 0.57
N ASP A 121 19.45 3.43 -0.68
CA ASP A 121 18.91 4.44 -1.61
C ASP A 121 17.55 4.08 -2.22
N VAL A 122 17.16 2.80 -2.12
CA VAL A 122 15.89 2.30 -2.65
C VAL A 122 14.76 2.64 -1.68
N PHE A 123 13.66 3.20 -2.21
CA PHE A 123 12.45 3.42 -1.40
C PHE A 123 11.83 2.06 -1.03
N LEU A 124 11.87 1.75 0.25
CA LEU A 124 11.34 0.52 0.83
C LEU A 124 10.14 0.82 1.71
N SER A 125 9.00 0.25 1.36
CA SER A 125 7.81 0.14 2.20
C SER A 125 7.76 -1.23 2.86
N VAL A 126 7.32 -1.30 4.11
CA VAL A 126 7.15 -2.59 4.81
C VAL A 126 5.79 -2.65 5.47
N THR A 127 5.07 -3.73 5.20
CA THR A 127 3.78 -4.01 5.85
C THR A 127 4.01 -4.55 7.25
N VAL A 128 3.31 -4.00 8.23
CA VAL A 128 3.23 -4.55 9.59
C VAL A 128 2.03 -5.51 9.64
N PRO A 129 2.23 -6.79 10.05
CA PRO A 129 1.16 -7.78 10.08
C PRO A 129 0.01 -7.38 10.99
N GLY A 130 -1.21 -7.32 10.44
CA GLY A 130 -2.39 -6.87 11.19
C GLY A 130 -2.97 -7.90 12.17
N HIS A 131 -2.42 -9.12 12.23
CA HIS A 131 -2.89 -10.17 13.13
C HIS A 131 -2.13 -10.25 14.46
N ILE A 132 -0.97 -9.58 14.58
CA ILE A 132 -0.24 -9.45 15.83
C ILE A 132 -0.82 -8.32 16.69
N ASP A 133 -0.59 -8.34 18.00
CA ASP A 133 -1.16 -7.31 18.86
C ASP A 133 -0.54 -5.92 18.62
N ILE A 134 -1.24 -4.88 19.05
CA ILE A 134 -0.85 -3.50 18.71
C ILE A 134 0.48 -3.08 19.33
N VAL A 135 0.84 -3.61 20.50
CA VAL A 135 2.12 -3.29 21.15
C VAL A 135 3.25 -3.91 20.32
N GLU A 136 3.10 -5.14 19.86
CA GLU A 136 4.05 -5.81 18.99
C GLU A 136 4.16 -5.09 17.63
N GLN A 137 3.02 -4.61 17.05
CA GLN A 137 3.02 -3.81 15.83
C GLN A 137 3.85 -2.53 15.98
N ILE A 138 3.69 -1.80 17.09
CA ILE A 138 4.46 -0.58 17.38
C ILE A 138 5.95 -0.89 17.51
N GLN A 139 6.32 -1.92 18.29
CA GLN A 139 7.71 -2.32 18.46
C GLN A 139 8.37 -2.73 17.14
N LEU A 140 7.65 -3.49 16.31
CA LEU A 140 8.12 -3.85 14.97
C LEU A 140 8.33 -2.61 14.11
N ALA A 141 7.38 -1.69 14.07
CA ALA A 141 7.46 -0.48 13.28
C ALA A 141 8.66 0.41 13.69
N GLN A 142 8.93 0.55 14.98
CA GLN A 142 10.10 1.27 15.50
C GLN A 142 11.43 0.60 15.10
N GLN A 143 11.48 -0.74 15.11
CA GLN A 143 12.66 -1.47 14.63
C GLN A 143 12.87 -1.30 13.13
N LEU A 144 11.80 -1.35 12.33
CA LEU A 144 11.84 -1.11 10.89
C LEU A 144 12.29 0.32 10.55
N GLU A 145 11.81 1.32 11.31
CA GLU A 145 12.27 2.70 11.20
C GLU A 145 13.78 2.82 11.46
N ALA A 146 14.27 2.18 12.53
CA ALA A 146 15.70 2.13 12.86
C ALA A 146 16.55 1.41 11.79
N MET A 147 15.94 0.50 11.00
CA MET A 147 16.55 -0.16 9.86
C MET A 147 16.51 0.67 8.57
N GLY A 148 16.07 1.93 8.62
CA GLY A 148 16.02 2.82 7.46
C GLY A 148 14.89 2.50 6.47
N VAL A 149 13.78 1.88 6.92
CA VAL A 149 12.56 1.73 6.11
C VAL A 149 11.96 3.11 5.86
N ASN A 150 11.45 3.35 4.66
CA ASN A 150 10.98 4.68 4.25
C ASN A 150 9.49 4.89 4.52
N MET A 151 8.71 3.81 4.64
CA MET A 151 7.27 3.85 4.88
C MET A 151 6.79 2.57 5.55
N ILE A 152 5.88 2.67 6.48
CA ILE A 152 5.14 1.53 7.04
C ILE A 152 3.78 1.43 6.36
N GLN A 153 3.37 0.22 6.00
CA GLN A 153 1.99 -0.06 5.60
C GLN A 153 1.25 -0.80 6.72
N SER A 154 0.14 -0.25 7.20
CA SER A 154 -0.75 -0.95 8.13
C SER A 154 -1.72 -1.86 7.37
N GLU A 155 -2.09 -2.99 7.97
CA GLU A 155 -3.17 -3.84 7.48
C GLU A 155 -4.05 -4.34 8.65
N GLY A 156 -5.16 -5.03 8.36
CA GLY A 156 -6.05 -5.50 9.43
C GLY A 156 -7.38 -6.07 8.96
N ALA A 157 -7.73 -5.97 7.66
CA ALA A 157 -9.03 -6.47 7.20
C ALA A 157 -9.18 -7.99 7.31
N SER A 158 -8.09 -8.75 7.36
CA SER A 158 -8.09 -10.21 7.55
C SER A 158 -8.54 -10.64 8.94
N VAL A 159 -8.39 -9.77 9.94
CA VAL A 159 -8.81 -10.01 11.33
C VAL A 159 -10.04 -9.20 11.74
N ALA A 160 -10.58 -8.38 10.83
CA ALA A 160 -11.78 -7.60 11.08
C ALA A 160 -13.02 -8.51 11.22
N ASN A 161 -13.79 -8.27 12.29
CA ASN A 161 -15.07 -8.96 12.51
C ASN A 161 -16.18 -8.21 11.78
N VAL A 162 -16.48 -8.60 10.54
CA VAL A 162 -17.50 -7.96 9.70
C VAL A 162 -18.82 -8.68 9.86
N GLN A 163 -19.80 -8.00 10.46
CA GLN A 163 -21.14 -8.55 10.76
C GLN A 163 -22.24 -7.96 9.87
N ASN A 164 -21.98 -6.86 9.20
CA ASN A 164 -22.97 -6.12 8.44
C ASN A 164 -22.59 -6.01 6.96
N THR A 165 -23.54 -5.60 6.13
CA THR A 165 -23.37 -5.28 4.71
C THR A 165 -23.47 -3.76 4.48
N GLY A 166 -23.27 -3.33 3.22
CA GLY A 166 -23.34 -1.92 2.85
C GLY A 166 -22.27 -1.08 3.55
N ALA A 167 -22.56 0.20 3.76
CA ALA A 167 -21.62 1.15 4.33
C ALA A 167 -21.11 0.72 5.72
N ARG A 168 -21.96 0.13 6.56
CA ARG A 168 -21.57 -0.36 7.88
C ARG A 168 -20.55 -1.50 7.80
N GLY A 169 -20.76 -2.46 6.91
CA GLY A 169 -19.78 -3.55 6.70
C GLY A 169 -18.46 -3.05 6.14
N LEU A 170 -18.46 -2.01 5.30
CA LEU A 170 -17.24 -1.37 4.82
C LEU A 170 -16.47 -0.70 5.95
N LEU A 171 -17.18 -0.03 6.88
CA LEU A 171 -16.56 0.57 8.08
C LEU A 171 -15.97 -0.51 8.99
N GLU A 172 -16.73 -1.55 9.29
CA GLU A 172 -16.26 -2.67 10.11
C GLU A 172 -15.00 -3.30 9.52
N LYS A 173 -14.94 -3.46 8.20
CA LYS A 173 -13.77 -4.04 7.51
C LYS A 173 -12.53 -3.16 7.60
N ALA A 174 -12.68 -1.84 7.50
CA ALA A 174 -11.56 -0.90 7.53
C ALA A 174 -11.11 -0.52 8.95
N ASN A 175 -11.95 -0.77 9.95
CA ASN A 175 -11.77 -0.25 11.31
C ASN A 175 -10.43 -0.66 11.93
N VAL A 176 -10.03 -1.92 11.77
CA VAL A 176 -8.77 -2.44 12.34
C VAL A 176 -7.57 -1.73 11.70
N SER A 177 -7.52 -1.65 10.37
CA SER A 177 -6.43 -0.97 9.65
C SER A 177 -6.33 0.51 10.02
N ILE A 178 -7.47 1.19 10.17
CA ILE A 178 -7.52 2.61 10.57
C ILE A 178 -7.05 2.77 12.02
N ALA A 179 -7.48 1.90 12.94
CA ALA A 179 -7.04 1.92 14.34
C ALA A 179 -5.53 1.67 14.45
N ASN A 180 -5.00 0.67 13.75
CA ASN A 180 -3.56 0.40 13.70
C ASN A 180 -2.80 1.62 13.16
N THR A 181 -3.31 2.29 12.12
CA THR A 181 -2.71 3.52 11.58
C THR A 181 -2.59 4.61 12.64
N ILE A 182 -3.64 4.84 13.45
CA ILE A 182 -3.63 5.83 14.53
C ILE A 182 -2.48 5.56 15.50
N GLU A 183 -2.34 4.32 15.93
CA GLU A 183 -1.30 3.97 16.89
C GLU A 183 0.10 4.00 16.29
N LEU A 184 0.27 3.52 15.06
CA LEU A 184 1.56 3.59 14.36
C LEU A 184 2.01 5.04 14.14
N THR A 185 1.12 5.92 13.65
CA THR A 185 1.47 7.33 13.41
C THR A 185 1.80 8.14 14.67
N ARG A 186 1.44 7.65 15.85
CA ARG A 186 1.78 8.24 17.14
C ARG A 186 3.14 7.82 17.67
N ASN A 187 3.68 6.70 17.17
CA ASN A 187 4.82 6.02 17.77
C ASN A 187 6.05 5.93 16.85
N ILE A 188 5.94 6.36 15.58
CA ILE A 188 7.04 6.44 14.61
C ILE A 188 6.98 7.76 13.83
N ASP A 189 8.10 8.21 13.30
CA ASP A 189 8.21 9.47 12.55
C ASP A 189 8.11 9.28 11.03
N ILE A 190 8.40 8.07 10.52
CA ILE A 190 8.29 7.78 9.09
C ILE A 190 6.83 7.68 8.64
N PRO A 191 6.54 7.94 7.34
CA PRO A 191 5.20 7.87 6.78
C PRO A 191 4.51 6.54 7.04
N VAL A 192 3.20 6.59 7.37
CA VAL A 192 2.34 5.41 7.48
C VAL A 192 1.28 5.43 6.39
N MET A 193 1.16 4.35 5.63
CA MET A 193 0.10 4.11 4.67
C MET A 193 -0.94 3.15 5.26
N THR A 194 -2.22 3.48 5.14
CA THR A 194 -3.30 2.58 5.55
C THR A 194 -3.73 1.72 4.37
N ALA A 195 -3.59 0.41 4.49
CA ALA A 195 -4.10 -0.53 3.49
C ALA A 195 -5.03 -1.57 4.12
N SER A 196 -5.55 -2.48 3.29
CA SER A 196 -6.44 -3.56 3.73
C SER A 196 -7.82 -3.07 4.21
N GLY A 197 -8.83 -3.37 3.41
CA GLY A 197 -10.23 -3.01 3.69
C GLY A 197 -10.63 -1.56 3.34
N ILE A 198 -9.72 -0.74 2.86
CA ILE A 198 -9.99 0.65 2.47
C ILE A 198 -10.79 0.70 1.15
N THR A 199 -11.75 1.62 1.10
CA THR A 199 -12.64 1.89 -0.03
C THR A 199 -12.85 3.40 -0.18
N SER A 200 -13.58 3.84 -1.21
CA SER A 200 -13.97 5.25 -1.36
C SER A 200 -14.77 5.80 -0.16
N THR A 201 -15.51 4.93 0.54
CA THR A 201 -16.26 5.30 1.75
C THR A 201 -15.35 5.56 2.96
N THR A 202 -14.21 4.85 3.06
CA THR A 202 -13.36 4.85 4.26
C THR A 202 -12.04 5.57 4.08
N ALA A 203 -11.65 5.90 2.85
CA ALA A 203 -10.36 6.55 2.56
C ALA A 203 -10.17 7.88 3.32
N SER A 204 -11.19 8.73 3.38
CA SER A 204 -11.13 9.99 4.14
C SER A 204 -10.87 9.78 5.63
N MET A 205 -11.34 8.66 6.20
CA MET A 205 -11.11 8.32 7.61
C MET A 205 -9.66 7.90 7.84
N ALA A 206 -9.07 7.13 6.91
CA ALA A 206 -7.66 6.76 6.97
C ALA A 206 -6.74 8.00 6.94
N PHE A 207 -7.00 8.95 6.05
CA PHE A 207 -6.27 10.22 6.02
C PHE A 207 -6.48 11.06 7.29
N ALA A 208 -7.71 11.08 7.84
CA ALA A 208 -8.00 11.76 9.10
C ALA A 208 -7.31 11.10 10.30
N ALA A 209 -7.06 9.79 10.24
CA ALA A 209 -6.29 9.02 11.22
C ALA A 209 -4.78 9.32 11.18
N GLY A 210 -4.31 10.12 10.23
CA GLY A 210 -2.90 10.52 10.11
C GLY A 210 -2.13 9.85 8.97
N ALA A 211 -2.78 8.96 8.22
CA ALA A 211 -2.13 8.28 7.09
C ALA A 211 -1.48 9.28 6.11
N SER A 212 -0.27 8.98 5.66
CA SER A 212 0.39 9.66 4.54
C SER A 212 -0.13 9.19 3.19
N GLY A 213 -0.75 8.02 3.15
CA GLY A 213 -1.36 7.45 1.96
C GLY A 213 -2.36 6.35 2.28
N VAL A 214 -3.06 5.91 1.24
CA VAL A 214 -3.94 4.75 1.29
C VAL A 214 -3.59 3.76 0.19
N GLY A 215 -3.56 2.47 0.55
CA GLY A 215 -3.41 1.35 -0.37
C GLY A 215 -4.75 0.66 -0.60
N VAL A 216 -5.19 0.54 -1.84
CA VAL A 216 -6.50 -0.04 -2.17
C VAL A 216 -6.39 -1.13 -3.23
N GLY A 217 -6.87 -2.32 -2.91
CA GLY A 217 -6.83 -3.50 -3.78
C GLY A 217 -8.22 -4.06 -4.04
N SER A 218 -8.77 -4.78 -3.10
CA SER A 218 -9.96 -5.62 -3.30
C SER A 218 -11.23 -4.89 -3.76
N CYS A 219 -11.38 -3.61 -3.46
CA CYS A 219 -12.53 -2.83 -3.94
C CYS A 219 -12.42 -2.43 -5.43
N ILE A 220 -11.22 -2.57 -6.01
CA ILE A 220 -10.93 -2.29 -7.42
C ILE A 220 -10.82 -3.60 -8.19
N ASN A 221 -9.97 -4.54 -7.75
CA ASN A 221 -9.64 -5.78 -8.47
C ASN A 221 -10.85 -6.72 -8.69
N LYS A 222 -11.92 -6.56 -7.93
CA LYS A 222 -13.17 -7.34 -8.08
C LYS A 222 -14.12 -6.79 -9.14
N LEU A 223 -13.84 -5.59 -9.67
CA LEU A 223 -14.66 -4.97 -10.72
C LEU A 223 -14.32 -5.60 -12.09
N SER A 224 -15.28 -5.59 -12.99
CA SER A 224 -15.17 -6.33 -14.26
C SER A 224 -14.51 -5.53 -15.36
N SER A 225 -14.63 -4.20 -15.33
CA SER A 225 -14.13 -3.33 -16.38
C SER A 225 -13.14 -2.26 -15.88
N THR A 226 -12.23 -1.86 -16.75
CA THR A 226 -11.28 -0.76 -16.49
C THR A 226 -11.99 0.55 -16.11
N ILE A 227 -13.15 0.83 -16.70
CA ILE A 227 -13.92 2.05 -16.44
C ILE A 227 -14.47 2.04 -15.01
N GLU A 228 -15.04 0.92 -14.55
CA GLU A 228 -15.53 0.78 -13.18
C GLU A 228 -14.39 0.89 -12.17
N MET A 229 -13.25 0.24 -12.47
CA MET A 229 -12.04 0.33 -11.67
C MET A 229 -11.54 1.78 -11.58
N ALA A 230 -11.44 2.48 -12.72
CA ALA A 230 -10.99 3.86 -12.78
C ALA A 230 -11.93 4.83 -12.05
N ALA A 231 -13.23 4.67 -12.18
CA ALA A 231 -14.21 5.50 -11.48
C ALA A 231 -14.11 5.32 -9.96
N THR A 232 -13.94 4.07 -9.50
CA THR A 232 -13.76 3.76 -8.07
C THR A 232 -12.43 4.32 -7.55
N ALA A 233 -11.34 4.12 -8.27
CA ALA A 233 -10.02 4.68 -7.94
C ALA A 233 -10.07 6.21 -7.89
N ARG A 234 -10.73 6.86 -8.85
CA ARG A 234 -10.90 8.33 -8.92
C ARG A 234 -11.59 8.89 -7.66
N ALA A 235 -12.64 8.23 -7.18
CA ALA A 235 -13.33 8.65 -5.96
C ALA A 235 -12.40 8.63 -4.73
N ILE A 236 -11.43 7.70 -4.69
CA ILE A 236 -10.43 7.61 -3.63
C ILE A 236 -9.36 8.71 -3.78
N VAL A 237 -8.89 8.95 -5.00
CA VAL A 237 -7.94 10.04 -5.30
C VAL A 237 -8.53 11.39 -4.90
N GLU A 238 -9.79 11.64 -5.23
CA GLU A 238 -10.49 12.87 -4.84
C GLU A 238 -10.63 13.02 -3.31
N ALA A 239 -10.79 11.92 -2.58
CA ALA A 239 -10.81 11.95 -1.12
C ALA A 239 -9.46 12.45 -0.55
N GLY A 240 -8.33 11.98 -1.09
CA GLY A 240 -6.99 12.45 -0.72
C GLY A 240 -6.78 13.94 -1.07
N GLN A 241 -7.16 14.34 -2.27
CA GLN A 241 -7.04 15.73 -2.73
C GLN A 241 -7.87 16.70 -1.87
N LYS A 242 -9.07 16.32 -1.45
CA LYS A 242 -9.93 17.14 -0.56
C LYS A 242 -9.30 17.33 0.81
N ILE A 243 -8.63 16.32 1.35
CA ILE A 243 -7.91 16.42 2.64
C ILE A 243 -6.72 17.36 2.50
N LYS A 244 -5.94 17.23 1.42
CA LYS A 244 -4.82 18.12 1.12
C LYS A 244 -5.27 19.58 1.05
N ALA A 245 -6.29 19.89 0.24
CA ALA A 245 -6.82 21.24 0.09
C ALA A 245 -7.32 21.84 1.41
N LYS A 246 -7.95 21.03 2.28
CA LYS A 246 -8.38 21.48 3.61
C LYS A 246 -7.21 21.82 4.53
N LYS A 247 -6.12 21.06 4.48
CA LYS A 247 -4.91 21.34 5.28
C LYS A 247 -4.22 22.62 4.81
N GLU A 248 -4.10 22.82 3.50
CA GLU A 248 -3.53 24.04 2.92
C GLU A 248 -4.35 25.30 3.25
N ALA A 249 -5.67 25.17 3.42
CA ALA A 249 -6.55 26.28 3.80
C ALA A 249 -6.49 26.65 5.31
N LEU A 250 -5.85 25.83 6.13
CA LEU A 250 -5.73 26.04 7.59
C LEU A 250 -4.35 26.62 7.99
N VAL A 251 -3.44 26.76 7.03
CA VAL A 251 -2.10 27.36 7.17
C VAL A 251 -2.10 28.76 6.57
#